data_919c6f8ede3a39e1dffd56e55d0bf991
#
_entry.id   919c6f8ede3a39e1dffd56e55d0bf991
#
_cell.length_a   1.000
_cell.length_b   1.000
_cell.length_c   1.000
_cell.angle_alpha   90.00
_cell.angle_beta   90.00
_cell.angle_gamma   90.00
#
_symmetry.space_group_name_H-M   'P 1'
#
loop_
_entity.id
_entity.type
_entity.pdbx_description
1 polymer ?
#
loop_
_entity_poly.entity_id
_entity_poly.type
_entity_poly.pdbx_seq_one_letter_code
_entity_poly.pdbx_strand_id
1 'polypeptide(L)'
;MTVSDAKAMGQRVKELRRVAGMAQSDLATAMGRSESWVSQVERGVQPVERLSILQALADALNVSVRELRPDAAAPAEEAEPADLPPSNDLDGLRVALTGHPALGSLFDQPPAKPTPSLADFRRKVDEAWALAHASSYATLSDQLSKLLPAIEAAVRQAPASERAELHSLRAKAYQVAAASFTRQDQADAAWISADRALQAAELAGQPLEVVASLFRMAHAFMRQQHMEQAEQAAKSAVAVMGPRAESPACPPEELSLLGAMNLVLAVINAREGNRGQTQVHIGQARAIAARLGEDRNDFDTEFGPTNVEIHAVSTAVELGDAGLALEVAQEVDPSGLSAERQARFLLDVARAHAQRRHVGEATAALLEAEALTPEQIHDHHLAREVIRDLIQLSEPRVPDALRDLAERSAVG
;
A
#
# COMPACT_ATOMS: atom_id res chain seq x y z
N MET A 1 18.87 -4.76 -20.87
CA MET A 1 19.41 -4.28 -22.19
C MET A 1 20.84 -4.71 -22.34
N THR A 2 21.22 -5.40 -23.42
CA THR A 2 22.63 -5.78 -23.66
C THR A 2 23.46 -4.56 -24.09
N VAL A 3 24.81 -4.63 -24.02
CA VAL A 3 25.69 -3.55 -24.51
C VAL A 3 25.49 -3.29 -26.00
N SER A 4 25.11 -4.31 -26.78
CA SER A 4 24.75 -4.22 -28.20
C SER A 4 23.48 -3.40 -28.40
N ASP A 5 22.44 -3.65 -27.60
CA ASP A 5 21.16 -2.96 -27.68
C ASP A 5 21.28 -1.48 -27.30
N ALA A 6 22.09 -1.19 -26.28
CA ALA A 6 22.36 0.20 -25.85
C ALA A 6 23.04 1.00 -26.97
N LYS A 7 23.99 0.39 -27.71
CA LYS A 7 24.64 1.02 -28.86
C LYS A 7 23.68 1.23 -30.01
N ALA A 8 22.87 0.23 -30.36
CA ALA A 8 21.88 0.33 -31.43
C ALA A 8 20.88 1.45 -31.17
N MET A 9 20.34 1.48 -29.96
CA MET A 9 19.43 2.55 -29.53
C MET A 9 20.11 3.92 -29.54
N GLY A 10 21.34 4.05 -29.01
CA GLY A 10 22.08 5.31 -29.02
C GLY A 10 22.33 5.85 -30.42
N GLN A 11 22.64 4.97 -31.37
CA GLN A 11 22.77 5.31 -32.79
C GLN A 11 21.45 5.82 -33.37
N ARG A 12 20.34 5.18 -33.01
CA ARG A 12 18.99 5.57 -33.44
C ARG A 12 18.62 6.95 -32.92
N VAL A 13 18.85 7.24 -31.66
CA VAL A 13 18.65 8.59 -31.06
C VAL A 13 19.45 9.63 -31.83
N LYS A 14 20.71 9.36 -32.15
CA LYS A 14 21.59 10.26 -32.91
C LYS A 14 21.07 10.52 -34.33
N GLU A 15 20.57 9.50 -35.01
CA GLU A 15 19.99 9.64 -36.35
C GLU A 15 18.72 10.49 -36.31
N LEU A 16 17.79 10.18 -35.41
CA LEU A 16 16.52 10.92 -35.30
C LEU A 16 16.74 12.37 -34.89
N ARG A 17 17.67 12.65 -33.96
CA ARG A 17 18.05 14.02 -33.62
C ARG A 17 18.58 14.80 -34.84
N ARG A 18 19.42 14.17 -35.66
CA ARG A 18 19.96 14.80 -36.90
C ARG A 18 18.87 15.03 -37.92
N VAL A 19 17.93 14.10 -38.09
CA VAL A 19 16.77 14.27 -38.97
C VAL A 19 15.89 15.42 -38.50
N ALA A 20 15.73 15.59 -37.17
CA ALA A 20 15.03 16.71 -36.56
C ALA A 20 15.82 18.04 -36.62
N GLY A 21 17.04 18.05 -37.16
CA GLY A 21 17.87 19.26 -37.27
C GLY A 21 18.41 19.81 -35.95
N MET A 22 18.37 19.01 -34.87
CA MET A 22 18.74 19.43 -33.51
C MET A 22 20.24 19.23 -33.24
N ALA A 23 20.88 20.19 -32.52
CA ALA A 23 22.18 19.95 -31.90
C ALA A 23 22.06 19.08 -30.63
N GLN A 24 23.17 18.51 -30.12
CA GLN A 24 23.12 17.77 -28.85
C GLN A 24 22.69 18.66 -27.66
N SER A 25 23.08 19.92 -27.69
CA SER A 25 22.66 20.93 -26.73
C SER A 25 21.14 21.19 -26.74
N ASP A 26 20.52 21.17 -27.93
CA ASP A 26 19.08 21.40 -28.07
C ASP A 26 18.27 20.25 -27.47
N LEU A 27 18.68 19.00 -27.78
CA LEU A 27 18.07 17.81 -27.19
C LEU A 27 18.32 17.74 -25.67
N ALA A 28 19.49 18.14 -25.21
CA ALA A 28 19.80 18.22 -23.79
C ALA A 28 18.88 19.20 -23.06
N THR A 29 18.65 20.36 -23.64
CA THR A 29 17.74 21.38 -23.12
C THR A 29 16.31 20.86 -23.07
N ALA A 30 15.82 20.27 -24.15
CA ALA A 30 14.46 19.68 -24.22
C ALA A 30 14.24 18.56 -23.18
N MET A 31 15.30 17.81 -22.88
CA MET A 31 15.28 16.72 -21.89
C MET A 31 15.53 17.18 -20.45
N GLY A 32 15.90 18.44 -20.21
CA GLY A 32 16.35 18.91 -18.90
C GLY A 32 17.61 18.20 -18.41
N ARG A 33 18.53 17.83 -19.34
CA ARG A 33 19.77 17.09 -19.09
C ARG A 33 20.99 17.83 -19.59
N SER A 34 22.20 17.34 -19.27
CA SER A 34 23.43 17.88 -19.80
C SER A 34 23.73 17.37 -21.22
N GLU A 35 24.44 18.15 -22.04
CA GLU A 35 24.92 17.72 -23.35
C GLU A 35 25.82 16.48 -23.25
N SER A 36 26.59 16.37 -22.18
CA SER A 36 27.40 15.17 -21.88
C SER A 36 26.53 13.92 -21.72
N TRP A 37 25.36 14.04 -21.08
CA TRP A 37 24.41 12.95 -20.94
C TRP A 37 23.87 12.48 -22.31
N VAL A 38 23.46 13.42 -23.17
CA VAL A 38 23.01 13.11 -24.54
C VAL A 38 24.13 12.41 -25.32
N SER A 39 25.34 12.94 -25.23
CA SER A 39 26.51 12.32 -25.87
C SER A 39 26.78 10.89 -25.40
N GLN A 40 26.61 10.62 -24.11
CA GLN A 40 26.76 9.27 -23.54
C GLN A 40 25.65 8.31 -23.99
N VAL A 41 24.41 8.79 -24.09
CA VAL A 41 23.28 8.02 -24.64
C VAL A 41 23.54 7.68 -26.10
N GLU A 42 23.91 8.65 -26.93
CA GLU A 42 24.18 8.43 -28.36
C GLU A 42 25.35 7.46 -28.64
N ARG A 43 26.31 7.39 -27.72
CA ARG A 43 27.41 6.42 -27.77
C ARG A 43 27.06 5.05 -27.20
N GLY A 44 25.89 4.91 -26.60
CA GLY A 44 25.46 3.67 -25.93
C GLY A 44 26.22 3.38 -24.63
N VAL A 45 26.88 4.39 -24.04
CA VAL A 45 27.58 4.28 -22.74
C VAL A 45 26.57 4.39 -21.60
N GLN A 46 25.56 5.25 -21.77
CA GLN A 46 24.47 5.42 -20.83
C GLN A 46 23.22 4.70 -21.37
N PRO A 47 22.85 3.54 -20.84
CA PRO A 47 21.62 2.86 -21.24
C PRO A 47 20.37 3.63 -20.77
N VAL A 48 19.35 3.67 -21.63
CA VAL A 48 18.04 4.27 -21.30
C VAL A 48 17.02 3.14 -21.21
N GLU A 49 16.67 2.76 -19.98
CA GLU A 49 15.77 1.64 -19.72
C GLU A 49 14.41 2.11 -19.18
N ARG A 50 14.38 3.25 -18.51
CA ARG A 50 13.15 3.78 -17.93
C ARG A 50 12.20 4.29 -19.02
N LEU A 51 10.99 3.77 -19.03
CA LEU A 51 9.95 4.14 -20.00
C LEU A 51 9.69 5.65 -20.01
N SER A 52 9.72 6.31 -18.84
CA SER A 52 9.53 7.76 -18.72
C SER A 52 10.62 8.57 -19.45
N ILE A 53 11.87 8.08 -19.47
CA ILE A 53 12.96 8.73 -20.18
C ILE A 53 12.88 8.43 -21.69
N LEU A 54 12.44 7.21 -22.04
CA LEU A 54 12.17 6.83 -23.44
C LEU A 54 11.05 7.68 -24.04
N GLN A 55 9.97 7.88 -23.27
CA GLN A 55 8.86 8.72 -23.69
C GLN A 55 9.30 10.18 -23.87
N ALA A 56 10.02 10.74 -22.90
CA ALA A 56 10.54 12.10 -23.01
C ALA A 56 11.49 12.29 -24.21
N LEU A 57 12.33 11.27 -24.53
CA LEU A 57 13.17 11.28 -25.73
C LEU A 57 12.33 11.23 -27.01
N ALA A 58 11.30 10.40 -27.05
CA ALA A 58 10.36 10.29 -28.16
C ALA A 58 9.64 11.62 -28.42
N ASP A 59 9.11 12.22 -27.36
CA ASP A 59 8.42 13.53 -27.41
C ASP A 59 9.38 14.64 -27.87
N ALA A 60 10.60 14.71 -27.33
CA ALA A 60 11.60 15.69 -27.71
C ALA A 60 12.05 15.58 -29.17
N LEU A 61 12.03 14.37 -29.71
CA LEU A 61 12.40 14.06 -31.11
C LEU A 61 11.20 14.04 -32.06
N ASN A 62 9.98 14.20 -31.51
CA ASN A 62 8.71 14.13 -32.22
C ASN A 62 8.53 12.80 -32.99
N VAL A 63 8.84 11.69 -32.33
CA VAL A 63 8.73 10.31 -32.85
C VAL A 63 8.03 9.42 -31.83
N SER A 64 7.60 8.23 -32.24
CA SER A 64 7.08 7.23 -31.31
C SER A 64 8.21 6.52 -30.55
N VAL A 65 7.92 6.02 -29.34
CA VAL A 65 8.86 5.17 -28.57
C VAL A 65 9.27 3.95 -29.39
N ARG A 66 8.39 3.44 -30.26
CA ARG A 66 8.66 2.31 -31.15
C ARG A 66 9.71 2.65 -32.23
N GLU A 67 9.72 3.89 -32.69
CA GLU A 67 10.74 4.35 -33.66
C GLU A 67 12.12 4.49 -32.99
N LEU A 68 12.15 4.82 -31.70
CA LEU A 68 13.38 4.82 -30.92
C LEU A 68 13.90 3.40 -30.64
N ARG A 69 12.99 2.43 -30.45
CA ARG A 69 13.31 1.06 -30.07
C ARG A 69 12.43 0.06 -30.83
N PRO A 70 12.80 -0.28 -32.08
CA PRO A 70 12.01 -1.18 -32.92
C PRO A 70 11.80 -2.59 -32.36
N ASP A 71 12.74 -3.04 -31.50
CA ASP A 71 12.72 -4.35 -30.84
C ASP A 71 11.95 -4.36 -29.50
N ALA A 72 11.46 -3.21 -29.04
CA ALA A 72 10.51 -3.20 -27.97
C ALA A 72 9.23 -3.87 -28.50
N ALA A 73 8.82 -4.97 -27.89
CA ALA A 73 7.59 -5.67 -28.24
C ALA A 73 6.48 -4.64 -28.47
N ALA A 74 5.78 -4.76 -29.60
CA ALA A 74 4.67 -3.89 -29.88
C ALA A 74 3.75 -3.88 -28.66
N PRO A 75 3.19 -2.72 -28.26
CA PRO A 75 1.96 -2.78 -27.50
C PRO A 75 1.06 -3.67 -28.35
N ALA A 76 0.61 -4.79 -27.76
CA ALA A 76 -0.35 -5.66 -28.42
C ALA A 76 -1.42 -4.75 -29.00
N GLU A 77 -1.72 -4.91 -30.32
CA GLU A 77 -2.93 -4.34 -30.90
C GLU A 77 -4.02 -4.59 -29.88
N GLU A 78 -4.85 -3.57 -29.60
CA GLU A 78 -6.00 -3.67 -28.74
C GLU A 78 -6.80 -4.93 -29.09
N ALA A 79 -6.37 -6.07 -28.54
CA ALA A 79 -7.22 -7.22 -28.40
C ALA A 79 -8.35 -6.71 -27.50
N GLU A 80 -9.59 -6.81 -27.99
CA GLU A 80 -10.76 -6.60 -27.13
C GLU A 80 -10.48 -7.28 -25.80
N PRO A 81 -10.74 -6.61 -24.66
CA PRO A 81 -10.38 -7.14 -23.37
C PRO A 81 -11.04 -8.50 -23.21
N ALA A 82 -10.25 -9.58 -23.36
CA ALA A 82 -10.61 -10.83 -22.74
C ALA A 82 -10.94 -10.49 -21.29
N ASP A 83 -12.02 -11.05 -20.74
CA ASP A 83 -12.48 -10.89 -19.36
C ASP A 83 -11.31 -11.02 -18.35
N LEU A 84 -10.46 -10.04 -18.32
CA LEU A 84 -9.57 -9.82 -17.18
C LEU A 84 -10.51 -9.47 -16.02
N PRO A 85 -10.38 -10.12 -14.88
CA PRO A 85 -11.11 -9.70 -13.70
C PRO A 85 -10.91 -8.19 -13.55
N PRO A 86 -11.96 -7.42 -13.22
CA PRO A 86 -11.87 -5.97 -13.16
C PRO A 86 -10.64 -5.60 -12.34
N SER A 87 -9.79 -4.77 -12.92
CA SER A 87 -8.58 -4.30 -12.24
C SER A 87 -9.02 -3.80 -10.88
N ASN A 88 -8.29 -4.19 -9.84
CA ASN A 88 -8.58 -3.89 -8.45
C ASN A 88 -8.30 -2.41 -8.16
N ASP A 89 -8.85 -1.53 -9.01
CA ASP A 89 -8.64 -0.11 -8.90
C ASP A 89 -9.64 0.49 -7.90
N LEU A 90 -9.12 1.27 -7.00
CA LEU A 90 -9.91 2.12 -6.13
C LEU A 90 -10.30 3.43 -6.83
N ASP A 91 -10.35 3.47 -8.16
CA ASP A 91 -10.59 4.68 -8.96
C ASP A 91 -11.93 5.33 -8.64
N GLY A 92 -13.00 4.56 -8.51
CA GLY A 92 -14.31 5.07 -8.10
C GLY A 92 -14.25 5.75 -6.72
N LEU A 93 -13.56 5.14 -5.77
CA LEU A 93 -13.32 5.71 -4.44
C LEU A 93 -12.41 6.94 -4.52
N ARG A 94 -11.37 6.91 -5.36
CA ARG A 94 -10.45 8.02 -5.58
C ARG A 94 -11.19 9.24 -6.15
N VAL A 95 -12.10 9.05 -7.11
CA VAL A 95 -12.96 10.11 -7.64
C VAL A 95 -13.85 10.70 -6.53
N ALA A 96 -14.43 9.87 -5.67
CA ALA A 96 -15.22 10.33 -4.54
C ALA A 96 -14.41 11.16 -3.51
N LEU A 97 -13.10 10.89 -3.39
CA LEU A 97 -12.19 11.69 -2.55
C LEU A 97 -11.75 12.99 -3.21
N THR A 98 -11.53 13.03 -4.52
CA THR A 98 -10.97 14.22 -5.19
C THR A 98 -12.00 15.33 -5.41
N GLY A 99 -13.29 14.98 -5.48
CA GLY A 99 -14.38 15.94 -5.57
C GLY A 99 -14.84 16.45 -4.20
N HIS A 100 -15.74 17.44 -4.22
CA HIS A 100 -16.47 17.83 -3.00
C HIS A 100 -17.60 16.81 -2.76
N PRO A 101 -17.58 16.02 -1.67
CA PRO A 101 -18.46 14.87 -1.52
C PRO A 101 -19.93 15.25 -1.35
N ALA A 102 -20.25 16.49 -1.00
CA ALA A 102 -21.60 16.97 -0.77
C ALA A 102 -21.87 18.36 -1.38
N LEU A 103 -21.36 18.61 -2.60
CA LEU A 103 -21.47 19.91 -3.25
C LEU A 103 -22.92 20.41 -3.35
N GLY A 104 -23.86 19.54 -3.75
CA GLY A 104 -25.28 19.89 -3.87
C GLY A 104 -25.90 20.42 -2.57
N SER A 105 -25.46 19.88 -1.41
CA SER A 105 -25.99 20.33 -0.11
C SER A 105 -25.52 21.76 0.28
N LEU A 106 -24.47 22.28 -0.35
CA LEU A 106 -24.02 23.66 -0.14
C LEU A 106 -24.88 24.68 -0.88
N PHE A 107 -25.65 24.25 -1.88
CA PHE A 107 -26.55 25.07 -2.69
C PHE A 107 -28.04 24.76 -2.41
N ASP A 108 -28.35 24.31 -1.20
CA ASP A 108 -29.72 23.99 -0.72
C ASP A 108 -30.48 23.03 -1.65
N GLN A 109 -29.77 22.18 -2.40
CA GLN A 109 -30.42 21.18 -3.22
C GLN A 109 -30.93 20.04 -2.30
N PRO A 110 -32.21 19.67 -2.41
CA PRO A 110 -32.73 18.56 -1.62
C PRO A 110 -31.99 17.28 -1.99
N PRO A 111 -31.70 16.39 -1.00
CA PRO A 111 -31.05 15.13 -1.28
C PRO A 111 -31.87 14.31 -2.28
N ALA A 112 -31.21 13.79 -3.31
CA ALA A 112 -31.86 12.98 -4.35
C ALA A 112 -32.49 11.67 -3.80
N LYS A 113 -32.08 11.26 -2.60
CA LYS A 113 -32.58 10.08 -1.88
C LYS A 113 -32.75 10.42 -0.40
N PRO A 114 -33.65 9.72 0.33
CA PRO A 114 -33.76 9.88 1.77
C PRO A 114 -32.41 9.58 2.44
N THR A 115 -32.07 10.40 3.44
CA THR A 115 -30.84 10.21 4.23
C THR A 115 -30.95 8.90 5.01
N PRO A 116 -29.93 8.00 4.89
CA PRO A 116 -29.89 6.77 5.67
C PRO A 116 -29.90 7.05 7.18
N SER A 117 -30.40 6.11 7.97
CA SER A 117 -30.36 6.20 9.43
C SER A 117 -28.94 6.00 9.97
N LEU A 118 -28.68 6.42 11.23
CA LEU A 118 -27.42 6.12 11.93
C LEU A 118 -27.10 4.62 11.94
N ALA A 119 -28.13 3.78 12.14
CA ALA A 119 -27.97 2.32 12.12
C ALA A 119 -27.56 1.79 10.74
N ASP A 120 -28.08 2.37 9.65
CA ASP A 120 -27.67 2.01 8.30
C ASP A 120 -26.23 2.45 8.00
N PHE A 121 -25.83 3.64 8.45
CA PHE A 121 -24.44 4.08 8.30
C PHE A 121 -23.48 3.18 9.08
N ARG A 122 -23.80 2.83 10.32
CA ARG A 122 -22.98 1.92 11.15
C ARG A 122 -22.79 0.58 10.43
N ARG A 123 -23.91 -0.06 10.04
CA ARG A 123 -23.84 -1.34 9.30
C ARG A 123 -22.99 -1.26 8.03
N LYS A 124 -23.13 -0.19 7.23
CA LYS A 124 -22.34 -0.03 6.01
C LYS A 124 -20.84 0.21 6.27
N VAL A 125 -20.49 0.88 7.36
CA VAL A 125 -19.10 1.05 7.78
C VAL A 125 -18.52 -0.31 8.22
N ASP A 126 -19.26 -1.10 8.99
CA ASP A 126 -18.85 -2.43 9.42
C ASP A 126 -18.70 -3.38 8.21
N GLU A 127 -19.64 -3.35 7.26
CA GLU A 127 -19.54 -4.08 5.99
C GLU A 127 -18.30 -3.66 5.17
N ALA A 128 -17.97 -2.36 5.13
CA ALA A 128 -16.79 -1.87 4.44
C ALA A 128 -15.49 -2.40 5.08
N TRP A 129 -15.41 -2.46 6.41
CA TRP A 129 -14.28 -3.09 7.09
C TRP A 129 -14.19 -4.58 6.81
N ALA A 130 -15.30 -5.30 6.81
CA ALA A 130 -15.32 -6.73 6.45
C ALA A 130 -14.77 -6.97 5.03
N LEU A 131 -15.16 -6.13 4.06
CA LEU A 131 -14.63 -6.18 2.69
C LEU A 131 -13.11 -5.88 2.63
N ALA A 132 -12.66 -4.90 3.42
CA ALA A 132 -11.23 -4.56 3.50
C ALA A 132 -10.39 -5.71 4.08
N HIS A 133 -10.89 -6.39 5.13
CA HIS A 133 -10.26 -7.56 5.73
C HIS A 133 -10.28 -8.81 4.82
N ALA A 134 -11.27 -8.88 3.92
CA ALA A 134 -11.35 -9.91 2.89
C ALA A 134 -10.56 -9.56 1.62
N SER A 135 -9.91 -8.40 1.57
CA SER A 135 -9.24 -7.86 0.37
C SER A 135 -10.13 -7.72 -0.87
N SER A 136 -11.44 -7.57 -0.68
CA SER A 136 -12.44 -7.41 -1.77
C SER A 136 -12.54 -5.94 -2.22
N TYR A 137 -11.47 -5.40 -2.79
CA TYR A 137 -11.31 -3.96 -3.02
C TYR A 137 -12.25 -3.39 -4.08
N ALA A 138 -12.56 -4.14 -5.14
CA ALA A 138 -13.51 -3.69 -6.17
C ALA A 138 -14.90 -3.42 -5.58
N THR A 139 -15.42 -4.36 -4.77
CA THR A 139 -16.71 -4.21 -4.08
C THR A 139 -16.66 -3.09 -3.04
N LEU A 140 -15.56 -3.00 -2.31
CA LEU A 140 -15.31 -1.94 -1.31
C LEU A 140 -15.30 -0.55 -1.96
N SER A 141 -14.63 -0.41 -3.11
CA SER A 141 -14.56 0.85 -3.87
C SER A 141 -15.95 1.33 -4.28
N ASP A 142 -16.78 0.43 -4.82
CA ASP A 142 -18.17 0.76 -5.18
C ASP A 142 -19.00 1.15 -3.95
N GLN A 143 -18.84 0.47 -2.83
CA GLN A 143 -19.56 0.78 -1.59
C GLN A 143 -19.13 2.12 -0.99
N LEU A 144 -17.82 2.35 -0.82
CA LEU A 144 -17.30 3.57 -0.19
C LEU A 144 -17.50 4.81 -1.05
N SER A 145 -17.46 4.69 -2.38
CA SER A 145 -17.74 5.80 -3.30
C SER A 145 -19.16 6.37 -3.14
N LYS A 146 -20.10 5.54 -2.67
CA LYS A 146 -21.48 5.92 -2.36
C LYS A 146 -21.66 6.33 -0.89
N LEU A 147 -20.97 5.65 0.02
CA LEU A 147 -21.08 5.85 1.46
C LEU A 147 -20.50 7.20 1.91
N LEU A 148 -19.29 7.55 1.44
CA LEU A 148 -18.61 8.78 1.86
C LEU A 148 -19.41 10.04 1.53
N PRO A 149 -19.93 10.25 0.31
CA PRO A 149 -20.78 11.41 0.02
C PRO A 149 -22.08 11.42 0.85
N ALA A 150 -22.66 10.25 1.13
CA ALA A 150 -23.87 10.16 1.93
C ALA A 150 -23.65 10.55 3.39
N ILE A 151 -22.55 10.09 4.02
CA ILE A 151 -22.17 10.48 5.39
C ILE A 151 -21.86 11.98 5.46
N GLU A 152 -21.12 12.52 4.49
CA GLU A 152 -20.78 13.94 4.43
C GLU A 152 -22.05 14.83 4.32
N ALA A 153 -23.02 14.40 3.54
CA ALA A 153 -24.31 15.10 3.45
C ALA A 153 -25.11 15.00 4.76
N ALA A 154 -25.13 13.81 5.39
CA ALA A 154 -25.80 13.58 6.65
C ALA A 154 -25.23 14.44 7.79
N VAL A 155 -23.92 14.52 7.93
CA VAL A 155 -23.23 15.36 8.94
C VAL A 155 -23.67 16.83 8.84
N ARG A 156 -23.84 17.36 7.62
CA ARG A 156 -24.24 18.76 7.40
C ARG A 156 -25.67 19.05 7.81
N GLN A 157 -26.56 18.07 7.67
CA GLN A 157 -28.00 18.21 7.95
C GLN A 157 -28.38 17.72 9.34
N ALA A 158 -27.48 17.06 10.06
CA ALA A 158 -27.78 16.40 11.32
C ALA A 158 -28.07 17.37 12.45
N PRO A 159 -29.03 17.04 13.33
CA PRO A 159 -29.24 17.75 14.58
C PRO A 159 -28.00 17.60 15.48
N ALA A 160 -27.82 18.55 16.41
CA ALA A 160 -26.66 18.56 17.30
C ALA A 160 -26.46 17.25 18.08
N SER A 161 -27.56 16.58 18.44
CA SER A 161 -27.58 15.31 19.20
C SER A 161 -26.97 14.12 18.45
N GLU A 162 -26.97 14.12 17.11
CA GLU A 162 -26.47 13.01 16.28
C GLU A 162 -25.11 13.31 15.67
N ARG A 163 -24.66 14.55 15.74
CA ARG A 163 -23.51 15.04 14.99
C ARG A 163 -22.21 14.35 15.41
N ALA A 164 -22.02 14.14 16.72
CA ALA A 164 -20.82 13.47 17.24
C ALA A 164 -20.73 12.01 16.73
N GLU A 165 -21.84 11.27 16.72
CA GLU A 165 -21.87 9.89 16.23
C GLU A 165 -21.65 9.83 14.71
N LEU A 166 -22.24 10.74 13.94
CA LEU A 166 -21.98 10.83 12.49
C LEU A 166 -20.52 11.18 12.17
N HIS A 167 -19.89 12.02 12.98
CA HIS A 167 -18.47 12.29 12.85
C HIS A 167 -17.61 11.06 13.16
N SER A 168 -17.97 10.25 14.18
CA SER A 168 -17.31 8.98 14.46
C SER A 168 -17.44 8.00 13.28
N LEU A 169 -18.65 7.82 12.74
CA LEU A 169 -18.89 6.97 11.57
C LEU A 169 -18.14 7.48 10.32
N ARG A 170 -18.07 8.81 10.14
CA ARG A 170 -17.29 9.44 9.09
C ARG A 170 -15.79 9.14 9.26
N ALA A 171 -15.26 9.25 10.49
CA ALA A 171 -13.88 8.91 10.78
C ALA A 171 -13.56 7.47 10.40
N LYS A 172 -14.40 6.51 10.85
CA LYS A 172 -14.25 5.09 10.52
C LYS A 172 -14.32 4.81 9.03
N ALA A 173 -15.24 5.44 8.29
CA ALA A 173 -15.32 5.29 6.84
C ALA A 173 -14.07 5.79 6.11
N TYR A 174 -13.50 6.91 6.54
CA TYR A 174 -12.23 7.40 6.00
C TYR A 174 -11.03 6.55 6.44
N GLN A 175 -11.05 5.95 7.63
CA GLN A 175 -10.02 4.99 8.06
C GLN A 175 -10.01 3.74 7.18
N VAL A 176 -11.18 3.19 6.80
CA VAL A 176 -11.27 2.09 5.82
C VAL A 176 -10.65 2.50 4.49
N ALA A 177 -11.02 3.68 3.97
CA ALA A 177 -10.44 4.20 2.73
C ALA A 177 -8.91 4.34 2.82
N ALA A 178 -8.40 4.92 3.92
CA ALA A 178 -6.96 5.08 4.15
C ALA A 178 -6.23 3.73 4.19
N ALA A 179 -6.79 2.74 4.90
CA ALA A 179 -6.23 1.40 4.97
C ALA A 179 -6.18 0.72 3.59
N SER A 180 -7.25 0.84 2.81
CA SER A 180 -7.37 0.24 1.48
C SER A 180 -6.40 0.87 0.49
N PHE A 181 -6.31 2.19 0.43
CA PHE A 181 -5.33 2.89 -0.40
C PHE A 181 -3.88 2.59 0.00
N THR A 182 -3.61 2.47 1.31
CA THR A 182 -2.29 2.06 1.80
C THR A 182 -1.91 0.67 1.31
N ARG A 183 -2.84 -0.27 1.32
CA ARG A 183 -2.63 -1.66 0.86
C ARG A 183 -2.46 -1.74 -0.66
N GLN A 184 -3.12 -0.88 -1.41
CA GLN A 184 -3.04 -0.79 -2.88
C GLN A 184 -1.96 0.18 -3.36
N ASP A 185 -1.04 0.59 -2.48
CA ASP A 185 0.10 1.46 -2.78
C ASP A 185 -0.26 2.85 -3.36
N GLN A 186 -1.48 3.31 -3.09
CA GLN A 186 -1.96 4.63 -3.49
C GLN A 186 -1.72 5.65 -2.37
N ALA A 187 -0.47 6.00 -2.15
CA ALA A 187 0.01 6.71 -0.97
C ALA A 187 -0.59 8.11 -0.80
N ASP A 188 -0.86 8.84 -1.89
CA ASP A 188 -1.49 10.17 -1.88
C ASP A 188 -2.95 10.11 -1.42
N ALA A 189 -3.73 9.17 -1.94
CA ALA A 189 -5.12 8.98 -1.54
C ALA A 189 -5.23 8.42 -0.11
N ALA A 190 -4.28 7.56 0.31
CA ALA A 190 -4.17 7.08 1.68
C ALA A 190 -3.98 8.23 2.66
N TRP A 191 -3.08 9.16 2.36
CA TRP A 191 -2.82 10.33 3.20
C TRP A 191 -4.04 11.26 3.30
N ILE A 192 -4.68 11.59 2.17
CA ILE A 192 -5.90 12.43 2.16
C ILE A 192 -6.99 11.79 3.01
N SER A 193 -7.17 10.47 2.88
CA SER A 193 -8.19 9.74 3.64
C SER A 193 -7.87 9.73 5.14
N ALA A 194 -6.61 9.51 5.52
CA ALA A 194 -6.17 9.51 6.91
C ALA A 194 -6.31 10.90 7.57
N ASP A 195 -6.01 11.98 6.84
CA ASP A 195 -6.22 13.36 7.29
C ASP A 195 -7.70 13.65 7.55
N ARG A 196 -8.58 13.26 6.63
CA ARG A 196 -10.04 13.41 6.82
C ARG A 196 -10.57 12.57 7.97
N ALA A 197 -10.01 11.37 8.17
CA ALA A 197 -10.36 10.53 9.32
C ALA A 197 -9.98 11.21 10.63
N LEU A 198 -8.77 11.78 10.72
CA LEU A 198 -8.28 12.49 11.89
C LEU A 198 -9.17 13.68 12.24
N GLN A 199 -9.46 14.55 11.27
CA GLN A 199 -10.37 15.69 11.46
C GLN A 199 -11.77 15.26 11.90
N ALA A 200 -12.29 14.17 11.34
CA ALA A 200 -13.58 13.64 11.73
C ALA A 200 -13.59 13.09 13.16
N ALA A 201 -12.52 12.39 13.56
CA ALA A 201 -12.37 11.84 14.92
C ALA A 201 -12.27 12.97 15.99
N GLU A 202 -11.55 14.05 15.67
CA GLU A 202 -11.49 15.24 16.54
C GLU A 202 -12.89 15.87 16.73
N LEU A 203 -13.67 16.01 15.66
CA LEU A 203 -15.02 16.54 15.71
C LEU A 203 -16.02 15.60 16.42
N ALA A 204 -15.74 14.30 16.42
CA ALA A 204 -16.49 13.31 17.19
C ALA A 204 -16.20 13.41 18.71
N GLY A 205 -15.05 14.01 19.09
CA GLY A 205 -14.62 14.09 20.48
C GLY A 205 -14.21 12.73 21.06
N GLN A 206 -13.73 11.81 20.23
CA GLN A 206 -13.36 10.44 20.61
C GLN A 206 -11.83 10.25 20.56
N PRO A 207 -11.10 10.38 21.68
CA PRO A 207 -9.64 10.35 21.68
C PRO A 207 -9.02 9.08 21.09
N LEU A 208 -9.63 7.91 21.30
CA LEU A 208 -9.12 6.65 20.76
C LEU A 208 -9.29 6.56 19.24
N GLU A 209 -10.36 7.14 18.69
CA GLU A 209 -10.52 7.25 17.23
C GLU A 209 -9.51 8.22 16.59
N VAL A 210 -9.09 9.26 17.33
CA VAL A 210 -7.98 10.13 16.92
C VAL A 210 -6.68 9.32 16.83
N VAL A 211 -6.37 8.51 17.84
CA VAL A 211 -5.19 7.63 17.82
C VAL A 211 -5.27 6.60 16.67
N ALA A 212 -6.44 5.99 16.44
CA ALA A 212 -6.64 5.08 15.33
C ALA A 212 -6.44 5.77 13.97
N SER A 213 -6.84 7.05 13.85
CA SER A 213 -6.58 7.85 12.65
C SER A 213 -5.10 8.19 12.48
N LEU A 214 -4.37 8.47 13.58
CA LEU A 214 -2.90 8.64 13.57
C LEU A 214 -2.18 7.35 13.15
N PHE A 215 -2.70 6.18 13.54
CA PHE A 215 -2.18 4.89 13.06
C PHE A 215 -2.29 4.79 11.54
N ARG A 216 -3.44 5.16 10.94
CA ARG A 216 -3.59 5.19 9.47
C ARG A 216 -2.68 6.24 8.82
N MET A 217 -2.53 7.41 9.45
CA MET A 217 -1.64 8.48 8.99
C MET A 217 -0.17 8.02 8.97
N ALA A 218 0.30 7.34 10.00
CA ALA A 218 1.65 6.79 10.05
C ALA A 218 1.90 5.78 8.91
N HIS A 219 0.93 4.91 8.63
CA HIS A 219 1.02 3.99 7.50
C HIS A 219 1.04 4.70 6.14
N ALA A 220 0.24 5.76 5.95
CA ALA A 220 0.25 6.57 4.74
C ALA A 220 1.61 7.27 4.55
N PHE A 221 2.20 7.84 5.60
CA PHE A 221 3.53 8.43 5.54
C PHE A 221 4.62 7.40 5.21
N MET A 222 4.57 6.21 5.80
CA MET A 222 5.50 5.12 5.44
C MET A 222 5.43 4.75 3.95
N ARG A 223 4.23 4.80 3.34
CA ARG A 223 4.09 4.56 1.89
C ARG A 223 4.66 5.69 1.04
N GLN A 224 4.62 6.92 1.53
CA GLN A 224 5.24 8.08 0.89
C GLN A 224 6.75 8.19 1.16
N GLN A 225 7.35 7.23 1.87
CA GLN A 225 8.75 7.26 2.32
C GLN A 225 9.05 8.44 3.28
N HIS A 226 8.04 9.00 3.93
CA HIS A 226 8.16 10.04 4.94
C HIS A 226 8.31 9.41 6.34
N MET A 227 9.46 8.74 6.58
CA MET A 227 9.66 7.95 7.79
C MET A 227 9.68 8.80 9.06
N GLU A 228 10.27 10.00 9.02
CA GLU A 228 10.29 10.93 10.15
C GLU A 228 8.88 11.35 10.59
N GLN A 229 8.00 11.68 9.63
CA GLN A 229 6.61 12.04 9.91
C GLN A 229 5.81 10.85 10.44
N ALA A 230 6.03 9.65 9.89
CA ALA A 230 5.43 8.43 10.39
C ALA A 230 5.85 8.14 11.84
N GLU A 231 7.13 8.26 12.12
CA GLU A 231 7.69 8.07 13.47
C GLU A 231 7.13 9.11 14.46
N GLN A 232 7.07 10.39 14.06
CA GLN A 232 6.52 11.45 14.90
C GLN A 232 5.05 11.20 15.25
N ALA A 233 4.22 10.78 14.27
CA ALA A 233 2.82 10.45 14.50
C ALA A 233 2.68 9.30 15.52
N ALA A 234 3.45 8.22 15.35
CA ALA A 234 3.40 7.09 16.26
C ALA A 234 3.98 7.42 17.66
N LYS A 235 5.11 8.13 17.75
CA LYS A 235 5.70 8.55 19.02
C LYS A 235 4.78 9.47 19.83
N SER A 236 4.08 10.39 19.18
CA SER A 236 3.14 11.28 19.86
C SER A 236 1.99 10.51 20.52
N ALA A 237 1.46 9.49 19.84
CA ALA A 237 0.44 8.61 20.41
C ALA A 237 0.97 7.78 21.58
N VAL A 238 2.14 7.16 21.42
CA VAL A 238 2.79 6.36 22.49
C VAL A 238 3.10 7.22 23.72
N ALA A 239 3.58 8.45 23.54
CA ALA A 239 3.90 9.35 24.65
C ALA A 239 2.67 9.71 25.51
N VAL A 240 1.50 9.83 24.90
CA VAL A 240 0.24 10.14 25.62
C VAL A 240 -0.37 8.89 26.24
N MET A 241 -0.35 7.77 25.53
CA MET A 241 -1.02 6.53 25.96
C MET A 241 -0.17 5.71 26.94
N GLY A 242 1.17 5.77 26.84
CA GLY A 242 2.08 4.98 27.66
C GLY A 242 1.83 5.14 29.17
N PRO A 243 1.82 6.36 29.74
CA PRO A 243 1.53 6.56 31.15
C PRO A 243 0.14 6.07 31.59
N ARG A 244 -0.85 6.13 30.70
CA ARG A 244 -2.21 5.63 30.98
C ARG A 244 -2.23 4.09 31.04
N ALA A 245 -1.42 3.46 30.20
CA ALA A 245 -1.31 2.01 30.13
C ALA A 245 -0.61 1.40 31.36
N GLU A 246 0.10 2.17 32.19
CA GLU A 246 0.67 1.68 33.43
C GLU A 246 -0.40 1.29 34.47
N SER A 247 -1.59 1.87 34.37
CA SER A 247 -2.72 1.52 35.22
C SER A 247 -3.19 0.08 34.99
N PRO A 248 -3.38 -0.74 36.04
CA PRO A 248 -4.02 -2.05 35.89
C PRO A 248 -5.44 -1.98 35.37
N ALA A 249 -6.11 -0.83 35.52
CA ALA A 249 -7.47 -0.58 35.04
C ALA A 249 -7.52 0.03 33.64
N CYS A 250 -6.41 0.06 32.89
CA CYS A 250 -6.39 0.54 31.51
C CYS A 250 -7.31 -0.31 30.65
N PRO A 251 -8.25 0.31 29.88
CA PRO A 251 -9.13 -0.43 29.02
C PRO A 251 -8.39 -1.25 27.96
N PRO A 252 -8.86 -2.46 27.63
CA PRO A 252 -8.21 -3.33 26.64
C PRO A 252 -8.02 -2.65 25.26
N GLU A 253 -8.97 -1.84 24.83
CA GLU A 253 -8.91 -1.09 23.57
C GLU A 253 -7.82 -0.01 23.56
N GLU A 254 -7.53 0.62 24.70
CA GLU A 254 -6.36 1.53 24.83
C GLU A 254 -5.04 0.74 24.71
N LEU A 255 -4.95 -0.41 25.37
CA LEU A 255 -3.78 -1.29 25.29
C LEU A 255 -3.57 -1.78 23.86
N SER A 256 -4.64 -2.19 23.20
CA SER A 256 -4.61 -2.65 21.79
C SER A 256 -4.03 -1.57 20.87
N LEU A 257 -4.52 -0.33 20.95
CA LEU A 257 -3.98 0.78 20.14
C LEU A 257 -2.54 1.13 20.49
N LEU A 258 -2.18 1.15 21.76
CA LEU A 258 -0.79 1.40 22.18
C LEU A 258 0.16 0.34 21.63
N GLY A 259 -0.26 -0.92 21.69
CA GLY A 259 0.49 -2.03 21.13
C GLY A 259 0.66 -1.90 19.61
N ALA A 260 -0.42 -1.57 18.89
CA ALA A 260 -0.39 -1.34 17.45
C ALA A 260 0.57 -0.20 17.06
N MET A 261 0.61 0.91 17.84
CA MET A 261 1.55 2.00 17.62
C MET A 261 3.01 1.59 17.84
N ASN A 262 3.29 0.71 18.83
CA ASN A 262 4.63 0.15 19.00
C ASN A 262 5.03 -0.73 17.81
N LEU A 263 4.09 -1.49 17.21
CA LEU A 263 4.37 -2.26 16.00
C LEU A 263 4.69 -1.33 14.80
N VAL A 264 4.01 -0.20 14.67
CA VAL A 264 4.35 0.82 13.66
C VAL A 264 5.78 1.31 13.84
N LEU A 265 6.17 1.67 15.08
CA LEU A 265 7.54 2.10 15.39
C LEU A 265 8.57 0.99 15.11
N ALA A 266 8.24 -0.27 15.40
CA ALA A 266 9.10 -1.40 15.08
C ALA A 266 9.36 -1.50 13.57
N VAL A 267 8.30 -1.39 12.74
CA VAL A 267 8.42 -1.44 11.27
C VAL A 267 9.24 -0.26 10.74
N ILE A 268 9.02 0.95 11.22
CA ILE A 268 9.78 2.14 10.81
C ILE A 268 11.27 1.91 11.09
N ASN A 269 11.61 1.52 12.33
CA ASN A 269 13.00 1.29 12.73
C ASN A 269 13.65 0.13 11.97
N ALA A 270 12.89 -0.92 11.62
CA ALA A 270 13.41 -2.01 10.80
C ALA A 270 13.78 -1.53 9.40
N ARG A 271 12.93 -0.72 8.75
CA ARG A 271 13.19 -0.13 7.43
C ARG A 271 14.39 0.83 7.41
N GLU A 272 14.65 1.49 8.52
CA GLU A 272 15.84 2.34 8.71
C GLU A 272 17.08 1.54 9.12
N GLY A 273 16.98 0.21 9.25
CA GLY A 273 18.08 -0.66 9.68
C GLY A 273 18.40 -0.57 11.18
N ASN A 274 17.55 0.08 11.98
CA ASN A 274 17.75 0.32 13.39
C ASN A 274 17.31 -0.87 14.25
N ARG A 275 18.07 -1.98 14.17
CA ARG A 275 17.79 -3.24 14.86
C ARG A 275 17.50 -3.09 16.34
N GLY A 276 18.28 -2.26 17.04
CA GLY A 276 18.15 -2.08 18.50
C GLY A 276 16.77 -1.53 18.87
N GLN A 277 16.31 -0.48 18.21
CA GLN A 277 15.01 0.11 18.44
C GLN A 277 13.86 -0.79 17.98
N THR A 278 14.04 -1.50 16.87
CA THR A 278 13.07 -2.51 16.42
C THR A 278 12.79 -3.54 17.52
N GLN A 279 13.83 -4.09 18.13
CA GLN A 279 13.69 -5.07 19.23
C GLN A 279 13.04 -4.47 20.48
N VAL A 280 13.34 -3.21 20.80
CA VAL A 280 12.69 -2.50 21.93
C VAL A 280 11.19 -2.42 21.69
N HIS A 281 10.74 -1.98 20.51
CA HIS A 281 9.32 -1.79 20.21
C HIS A 281 8.58 -3.12 20.07
N ILE A 282 9.19 -4.16 19.48
CA ILE A 282 8.62 -5.53 19.50
C ILE A 282 8.47 -6.04 20.93
N GLY A 283 9.48 -5.82 21.79
CA GLY A 283 9.42 -6.20 23.20
C GLY A 283 8.29 -5.50 23.97
N GLN A 284 8.10 -4.19 23.73
CA GLN A 284 6.99 -3.42 24.31
C GLN A 284 5.64 -3.95 23.82
N ALA A 285 5.50 -4.22 22.51
CA ALA A 285 4.29 -4.78 21.96
C ALA A 285 3.97 -6.18 22.55
N ARG A 286 4.99 -7.07 22.72
CA ARG A 286 4.83 -8.37 23.39
C ARG A 286 4.34 -8.24 24.85
N ALA A 287 4.90 -7.30 25.60
CA ALA A 287 4.47 -7.06 26.98
C ALA A 287 3.01 -6.60 27.05
N ILE A 288 2.59 -5.74 26.13
CA ILE A 288 1.19 -5.29 26.04
C ILE A 288 0.28 -6.45 25.62
N ALA A 289 0.66 -7.22 24.59
CA ALA A 289 -0.11 -8.37 24.11
C ALA A 289 -0.26 -9.46 25.20
N ALA A 290 0.78 -9.71 25.99
CA ALA A 290 0.72 -10.61 27.13
C ALA A 290 -0.28 -10.15 28.22
N ARG A 291 -0.47 -8.84 28.39
CA ARG A 291 -1.50 -8.31 29.32
C ARG A 291 -2.91 -8.46 28.76
N LEU A 292 -3.08 -8.36 27.44
CA LEU A 292 -4.38 -8.60 26.78
C LEU A 292 -4.75 -10.08 26.81
N GLY A 293 -3.79 -10.96 26.61
CA GLY A 293 -3.95 -12.42 26.65
C GLY A 293 -4.70 -13.03 25.46
N GLU A 294 -5.18 -12.21 24.52
CA GLU A 294 -5.94 -12.62 23.33
C GLU A 294 -5.68 -11.68 22.15
N ASP A 295 -5.93 -12.18 20.94
CA ASP A 295 -5.96 -11.34 19.75
C ASP A 295 -7.25 -10.55 19.69
N ARG A 296 -7.15 -9.24 19.41
CA ARG A 296 -8.27 -8.30 19.37
C ARG A 296 -8.25 -7.51 18.07
N ASN A 297 -9.42 -7.08 17.64
CA ASN A 297 -9.54 -6.21 16.46
C ASN A 297 -10.13 -4.83 16.80
N ASP A 298 -9.68 -4.24 17.90
CA ASP A 298 -10.08 -2.88 18.27
C ASP A 298 -9.61 -1.89 17.20
N PHE A 299 -10.51 -1.02 16.77
CA PHE A 299 -10.25 -0.02 15.72
C PHE A 299 -9.66 -0.60 14.42
N ASP A 300 -9.95 -1.87 14.12
CA ASP A 300 -9.49 -2.58 12.92
C ASP A 300 -7.95 -2.59 12.77
N THR A 301 -7.24 -2.68 13.90
CA THR A 301 -5.78 -2.75 13.96
C THR A 301 -5.24 -4.18 14.05
N GLU A 302 -6.11 -5.14 14.43
CA GLU A 302 -5.75 -6.55 14.63
C GLU A 302 -4.53 -6.72 15.54
N PHE A 303 -4.60 -6.19 16.76
CA PHE A 303 -3.49 -6.28 17.71
C PHE A 303 -3.70 -7.42 18.72
N GLY A 304 -2.64 -8.20 18.98
CA GLY A 304 -2.60 -9.24 19.99
C GLY A 304 -1.35 -10.10 19.88
N PRO A 305 -1.25 -11.19 20.64
CA PRO A 305 -0.06 -12.06 20.66
C PRO A 305 0.35 -12.55 19.28
N THR A 306 -0.59 -13.05 18.49
CA THR A 306 -0.30 -13.59 17.15
C THR A 306 0.22 -12.49 16.21
N ASN A 307 -0.44 -11.33 16.17
CA ASN A 307 -0.02 -10.25 15.27
C ASN A 307 1.34 -9.63 15.66
N VAL A 308 1.70 -9.65 16.93
CA VAL A 308 3.04 -9.21 17.36
C VAL A 308 4.13 -10.11 16.78
N GLU A 309 3.94 -11.43 16.79
CA GLU A 309 4.91 -12.36 16.21
C GLU A 309 4.96 -12.26 14.68
N ILE A 310 3.82 -12.03 14.01
CA ILE A 310 3.80 -11.70 12.57
C ILE A 310 4.67 -10.47 12.27
N HIS A 311 4.59 -9.41 13.11
CA HIS A 311 5.44 -8.25 12.95
C HIS A 311 6.92 -8.52 13.29
N ALA A 312 7.20 -9.45 14.23
CA ALA A 312 8.56 -9.89 14.50
C ALA A 312 9.16 -10.59 13.27
N VAL A 313 8.37 -11.44 12.55
CA VAL A 313 8.77 -12.03 11.26
C VAL A 313 9.01 -10.94 10.22
N SER A 314 8.06 -10.06 10.00
CA SER A 314 8.14 -8.99 9.01
C SER A 314 9.37 -8.09 9.23
N THR A 315 9.61 -7.65 10.47
CA THR A 315 10.75 -6.79 10.81
C THR A 315 12.10 -7.53 10.69
N ALA A 316 12.14 -8.83 10.97
CA ALA A 316 13.34 -9.64 10.75
C ALA A 316 13.66 -9.75 9.26
N VAL A 317 12.65 -9.94 8.40
CA VAL A 317 12.82 -9.93 6.93
C VAL A 317 13.35 -8.58 6.43
N GLU A 318 12.79 -7.47 6.92
CA GLU A 318 13.26 -6.11 6.56
C GLU A 318 14.73 -5.89 6.98
N LEU A 319 15.15 -6.41 8.12
CA LEU A 319 16.53 -6.34 8.62
C LEU A 319 17.49 -7.34 7.96
N GLY A 320 17.01 -8.19 7.03
CA GLY A 320 17.80 -9.21 6.38
C GLY A 320 18.07 -10.47 7.21
N ASP A 321 17.35 -10.65 8.33
CA ASP A 321 17.49 -11.80 9.24
C ASP A 321 16.56 -12.96 8.86
N ALA A 322 16.61 -13.39 7.60
CA ALA A 322 15.71 -14.41 7.09
C ALA A 322 15.70 -15.73 7.91
N GLY A 323 16.83 -16.07 8.56
CA GLY A 323 16.91 -17.23 9.44
C GLY A 323 16.00 -17.08 10.66
N LEU A 324 16.12 -15.96 11.37
CA LEU A 324 15.27 -15.62 12.52
C LEU A 324 13.80 -15.49 12.12
N ALA A 325 13.53 -14.87 10.97
CA ALA A 325 12.16 -14.73 10.47
C ALA A 325 11.48 -16.10 10.30
N LEU A 326 12.17 -17.07 9.69
CA LEU A 326 11.63 -18.42 9.49
C LEU A 326 11.52 -19.22 10.79
N GLU A 327 12.44 -19.02 11.74
CA GLU A 327 12.35 -19.65 13.06
C GLU A 327 11.11 -19.17 13.82
N VAL A 328 10.87 -17.87 13.88
CA VAL A 328 9.68 -17.30 14.51
C VAL A 328 8.41 -17.72 13.77
N ALA A 329 8.42 -17.73 12.44
CA ALA A 329 7.26 -18.08 11.64
C ALA A 329 6.74 -19.50 11.88
N GLN A 330 7.60 -20.46 12.28
CA GLN A 330 7.20 -21.83 12.58
C GLN A 330 6.29 -21.95 13.81
N GLU A 331 6.35 -20.98 14.72
CA GLU A 331 5.57 -20.98 15.97
C GLU A 331 4.27 -20.15 15.83
N VAL A 332 4.04 -19.49 14.67
CA VAL A 332 2.88 -18.62 14.46
C VAL A 332 1.74 -19.38 13.79
N ASP A 333 0.58 -19.40 14.44
CA ASP A 333 -0.68 -19.80 13.82
C ASP A 333 -1.52 -18.57 13.49
N PRO A 334 -1.58 -18.11 12.22
CA PRO A 334 -2.31 -16.91 11.83
C PRO A 334 -3.81 -17.17 11.59
N SER A 335 -4.32 -18.39 11.74
CA SER A 335 -5.67 -18.81 11.32
C SER A 335 -6.81 -18.01 11.99
N GLY A 336 -6.56 -17.44 13.17
CA GLY A 336 -7.50 -16.58 13.90
C GLY A 336 -7.61 -15.15 13.39
N LEU A 337 -6.74 -14.73 12.48
CA LEU A 337 -6.69 -13.36 11.95
C LEU A 337 -7.40 -13.24 10.59
N SER A 338 -7.57 -12.02 10.09
CA SER A 338 -8.18 -11.79 8.78
C SER A 338 -7.40 -12.44 7.64
N ALA A 339 -8.09 -12.77 6.54
CA ALA A 339 -7.44 -13.33 5.34
C ALA A 339 -6.34 -12.42 4.80
N GLU A 340 -6.56 -11.09 4.87
CA GLU A 340 -5.55 -10.09 4.50
C GLU A 340 -4.28 -10.24 5.34
N ARG A 341 -4.42 -10.39 6.66
CA ARG A 341 -3.28 -10.53 7.57
C ARG A 341 -2.54 -11.84 7.38
N GLN A 342 -3.27 -12.93 7.18
CA GLN A 342 -2.70 -14.24 6.87
C GLN A 342 -1.87 -14.20 5.58
N ALA A 343 -2.44 -13.64 4.50
CA ALA A 343 -1.74 -13.55 3.22
C ALA A 343 -0.47 -12.67 3.31
N ARG A 344 -0.50 -11.57 4.07
CA ARG A 344 0.70 -10.75 4.31
C ARG A 344 1.77 -11.50 5.08
N PHE A 345 1.40 -12.26 6.09
CA PHE A 345 2.34 -13.11 6.81
C PHE A 345 3.00 -14.12 5.87
N LEU A 346 2.22 -14.80 5.04
CA LEU A 346 2.74 -15.74 4.04
C LEU A 346 3.64 -15.07 3.00
N LEU A 347 3.35 -13.82 2.62
CA LEU A 347 4.23 -13.03 1.75
C LEU A 347 5.57 -12.73 2.44
N ASP A 348 5.58 -12.39 3.73
CA ASP A 348 6.83 -12.19 4.48
C ASP A 348 7.61 -13.49 4.65
N VAL A 349 6.93 -14.63 4.86
CA VAL A 349 7.55 -15.96 4.85
C VAL A 349 8.17 -16.27 3.48
N ALA A 350 7.46 -15.98 2.39
CA ALA A 350 7.99 -16.14 1.03
C ALA A 350 9.24 -15.27 0.79
N ARG A 351 9.23 -14.03 1.27
CA ARG A 351 10.39 -13.11 1.22
C ARG A 351 11.60 -13.68 2.00
N ALA A 352 11.37 -14.24 3.20
CA ALA A 352 12.41 -14.86 3.99
C ALA A 352 13.02 -16.07 3.25
N HIS A 353 12.18 -16.93 2.65
CA HIS A 353 12.66 -18.05 1.83
C HIS A 353 13.42 -17.58 0.59
N ALA A 354 12.94 -16.52 -0.11
CA ALA A 354 13.62 -15.95 -1.27
C ALA A 354 15.01 -15.41 -0.89
N GLN A 355 15.15 -14.70 0.23
CA GLN A 355 16.45 -14.24 0.76
C GLN A 355 17.43 -15.40 1.02
N ARG A 356 16.92 -16.58 1.38
CA ARG A 356 17.70 -17.81 1.56
C ARG A 356 17.83 -18.65 0.29
N ARG A 357 17.29 -18.19 -0.84
CA ARG A 357 17.25 -18.90 -2.13
C ARG A 357 16.49 -20.24 -2.08
N HIS A 358 15.54 -20.38 -1.18
CA HIS A 358 14.65 -21.54 -1.08
C HIS A 358 13.44 -21.33 -2.00
N VAL A 359 13.66 -21.49 -3.31
CA VAL A 359 12.64 -21.15 -4.34
C VAL A 359 11.35 -21.95 -4.20
N GLY A 360 11.44 -23.25 -3.89
CA GLY A 360 10.27 -24.12 -3.74
C GLY A 360 9.35 -23.67 -2.61
N GLU A 361 9.92 -23.43 -1.43
CA GLU A 361 9.22 -23.01 -0.23
C GLU A 361 8.65 -21.59 -0.39
N ALA A 362 9.40 -20.68 -1.02
CA ALA A 362 8.92 -19.34 -1.32
C ALA A 362 7.71 -19.37 -2.28
N THR A 363 7.78 -20.20 -3.33
CA THR A 363 6.66 -20.38 -4.26
C THR A 363 5.45 -20.96 -3.57
N ALA A 364 5.63 -21.97 -2.71
CA ALA A 364 4.53 -22.59 -1.96
C ALA A 364 3.81 -21.58 -1.05
N ALA A 365 4.57 -20.75 -0.32
CA ALA A 365 4.01 -19.70 0.53
C ALA A 365 3.23 -18.63 -0.28
N LEU A 366 3.73 -18.24 -1.48
CA LEU A 366 3.00 -17.33 -2.36
C LEU A 366 1.69 -17.92 -2.89
N LEU A 367 1.68 -19.21 -3.26
CA LEU A 367 0.48 -19.89 -3.72
C LEU A 367 -0.57 -20.03 -2.62
N GLU A 368 -0.13 -20.27 -1.38
CA GLU A 368 -1.02 -20.30 -0.23
C GLU A 368 -1.60 -18.91 0.05
N ALA A 369 -0.80 -17.86 -0.03
CA ALA A 369 -1.26 -16.49 0.08
C ALA A 369 -2.24 -16.11 -1.04
N GLU A 370 -1.99 -16.54 -2.28
CA GLU A 370 -2.89 -16.35 -3.42
C GLU A 370 -4.25 -17.03 -3.19
N ALA A 371 -4.26 -18.22 -2.64
CA ALA A 371 -5.50 -18.94 -2.32
C ALA A 371 -6.38 -18.19 -1.30
N LEU A 372 -5.77 -17.42 -0.39
CA LEU A 372 -6.48 -16.62 0.60
C LEU A 372 -6.99 -15.30 0.01
N THR A 373 -6.12 -14.58 -0.72
CA THR A 373 -6.40 -13.23 -1.23
C THR A 373 -5.75 -13.03 -2.60
N PRO A 374 -6.37 -13.53 -3.70
CA PRO A 374 -5.80 -13.42 -5.05
C PRO A 374 -5.48 -11.97 -5.45
N GLU A 375 -6.42 -11.04 -5.22
CA GLU A 375 -6.26 -9.63 -5.55
C GLU A 375 -5.01 -9.03 -4.89
N GLN A 376 -4.73 -9.37 -3.64
CA GLN A 376 -3.56 -8.86 -2.93
C GLN A 376 -2.25 -9.39 -3.51
N ILE A 377 -2.20 -10.64 -3.92
CA ILE A 377 -0.95 -11.23 -4.46
C ILE A 377 -0.71 -10.76 -5.90
N HIS A 378 -1.76 -10.68 -6.71
CA HIS A 378 -1.61 -10.27 -8.11
C HIS A 378 -1.24 -8.79 -8.27
N ASP A 379 -1.75 -7.90 -7.40
CA ASP A 379 -1.59 -6.46 -7.56
C ASP A 379 -0.53 -5.83 -6.65
N HIS A 380 -0.16 -6.51 -5.56
CA HIS A 380 0.78 -5.94 -4.60
C HIS A 380 2.22 -5.93 -5.13
N HIS A 381 2.87 -4.75 -5.12
CA HIS A 381 4.21 -4.56 -5.68
C HIS A 381 5.26 -5.49 -5.07
N LEU A 382 5.24 -5.72 -3.73
CA LEU A 382 6.19 -6.62 -3.06
C LEU A 382 6.00 -8.08 -3.50
N ALA A 383 4.76 -8.54 -3.72
CA ALA A 383 4.52 -9.88 -4.22
C ALA A 383 5.10 -10.05 -5.63
N ARG A 384 4.84 -9.06 -6.52
CA ARG A 384 5.43 -9.03 -7.87
C ARG A 384 6.95 -8.95 -7.85
N GLU A 385 7.53 -8.24 -6.89
CA GLU A 385 8.99 -8.18 -6.71
C GLU A 385 9.55 -9.55 -6.32
N VAL A 386 8.96 -10.21 -5.32
CA VAL A 386 9.36 -11.56 -4.90
C VAL A 386 9.24 -12.57 -6.04
N ILE A 387 8.14 -12.52 -6.81
CA ILE A 387 7.96 -13.41 -7.97
C ILE A 387 9.08 -13.19 -9.00
N ARG A 388 9.43 -11.94 -9.32
CA ARG A 388 10.56 -11.62 -10.23
C ARG A 388 11.89 -12.16 -9.71
N ASP A 389 12.17 -11.95 -8.43
CA ASP A 389 13.40 -12.44 -7.80
C ASP A 389 13.48 -13.97 -7.85
N LEU A 390 12.37 -14.67 -7.58
CA LEU A 390 12.31 -16.13 -7.65
C LEU A 390 12.52 -16.66 -9.08
N ILE A 391 11.97 -15.98 -10.09
CA ILE A 391 12.22 -16.32 -11.51
C ILE A 391 13.72 -16.21 -11.81
N GLN A 392 14.35 -15.09 -11.45
CA GLN A 392 15.79 -14.87 -11.68
C GLN A 392 16.64 -15.89 -10.94
N LEU A 393 16.27 -16.26 -9.71
CA LEU A 393 16.98 -17.29 -8.92
C LEU A 393 16.84 -18.69 -9.52
N SER A 394 15.81 -18.94 -10.31
CA SER A 394 15.46 -20.25 -10.87
C SER A 394 16.01 -20.46 -12.27
N GLU A 395 16.48 -19.40 -12.95
CA GLU A 395 16.98 -19.53 -14.33
C GLU A 395 18.16 -20.52 -14.43
N PRO A 396 18.23 -21.34 -15.50
CA PRO A 396 17.37 -21.33 -16.71
C PRO A 396 16.11 -22.22 -16.61
N ARG A 397 15.79 -22.80 -15.46
CA ARG A 397 14.66 -23.73 -15.28
C ARG A 397 13.69 -23.21 -14.23
N VAL A 398 12.79 -22.31 -14.65
CA VAL A 398 11.72 -21.79 -13.80
C VAL A 398 10.66 -22.88 -13.57
N PRO A 399 10.28 -23.20 -12.32
CA PRO A 399 9.22 -24.14 -12.01
C PRO A 399 7.87 -23.70 -12.63
N ASP A 400 7.07 -24.68 -13.12
CA ASP A 400 5.80 -24.36 -13.79
C ASP A 400 4.84 -23.59 -12.87
N ALA A 401 4.70 -23.99 -11.60
CA ALA A 401 3.85 -23.29 -10.64
C ALA A 401 4.25 -21.82 -10.42
N LEU A 402 5.55 -21.51 -10.47
CA LEU A 402 6.05 -20.12 -10.36
C LEU A 402 5.78 -19.34 -11.65
N ARG A 403 5.90 -20.00 -12.81
CA ARG A 403 5.58 -19.38 -14.11
C ARG A 403 4.11 -19.03 -14.21
N ASP A 404 3.23 -19.97 -13.85
CA ASP A 404 1.78 -19.77 -13.85
C ASP A 404 1.37 -18.64 -12.88
N LEU A 405 2.00 -18.56 -11.70
CA LEU A 405 1.78 -17.45 -10.76
C LEU A 405 2.25 -16.12 -11.34
N ALA A 406 3.40 -16.09 -12.02
CA ALA A 406 3.92 -14.88 -12.67
C ALA A 406 2.98 -14.37 -13.76
N GLU A 407 2.43 -15.28 -14.59
CA GLU A 407 1.43 -14.92 -15.62
C GLU A 407 0.18 -14.30 -14.98
N ARG A 408 -0.39 -14.92 -13.94
CA ARG A 408 -1.57 -14.37 -13.24
C ARG A 408 -1.29 -13.03 -12.56
N SER A 409 -0.05 -12.79 -12.12
CA SER A 409 0.37 -11.54 -11.47
C SER A 409 0.89 -10.50 -12.46
N ALA A 410 0.78 -10.73 -13.77
CA ALA A 410 1.32 -9.86 -14.84
C ALA A 410 2.81 -9.51 -14.63
N VAL A 411 3.59 -10.49 -14.17
CA VAL A 411 5.03 -10.39 -14.01
C VAL A 411 5.69 -11.11 -15.19
N GLY A 412 6.21 -10.32 -16.15
CA GLY A 412 6.91 -10.81 -17.33
C GLY A 412 8.36 -10.37 -17.34
#